data_46e186ea2752cf4ada9724b44608ef40
#
_entry.id   46e186ea2752cf4ada9724b44608ef40
#
_cell.length_a   1.000
_cell.length_b   1.000
_cell.length_c   1.000
_cell.angle_alpha   90.00
_cell.angle_beta   90.00
_cell.angle_gamma   90.00
#
_symmetry.space_group_name_H-M   'P 1'
#
loop_
_entity.id
_entity.type
_entity.pdbx_description
1 polymer ?
#
loop_
_entity_poly.entity_id
_entity_poly.type
_entity_poly.pdbx_seq_one_letter_code
_entity_poly.pdbx_strand_id
1 'polypeptide(L)'
;LTTRVLDLVNSIFFGSKDEKRITGVEEASIFLGLNRIRELIAATPIIEEIMELGKNSQSFPWTDFWRHSIGSAILTREILSLTDQKFEDEADYVAGLLHNLGKLILAITFPDLFEEIYQKTHDKIEDFLAMEKQIVGWDHSKIGAYYLWNHHISDEIVEAIHWHNEPAKSENHRQLAGAIQVADFITRKIGVNGLERCTTPAD
;
A
#
# COMPACT_ATOMS: atom_id res chain seq x y z
N LEU A 1 17.89 11.90 -4.62
CA LEU A 1 17.35 10.56 -4.68
C LEU A 1 17.77 9.74 -3.45
N THR A 2 19.08 9.58 -3.20
CA THR A 2 19.61 8.77 -2.08
C THR A 2 19.04 9.17 -0.72
N THR A 3 19.08 10.46 -0.39
CA THR A 3 18.55 10.98 0.89
C THR A 3 17.07 10.65 1.05
N ARG A 4 16.27 10.81 -0.01
CA ARG A 4 14.82 10.57 0.00
C ARG A 4 14.47 9.10 0.20
N VAL A 5 15.22 8.19 -0.44
CA VAL A 5 15.06 6.74 -0.20
C VAL A 5 15.39 6.38 1.23
N LEU A 6 16.44 6.96 1.80
CA LEU A 6 16.80 6.75 3.22
C LEU A 6 15.76 7.33 4.17
N ASP A 7 15.21 8.50 3.87
CA ASP A 7 14.13 9.11 4.65
C ASP A 7 12.86 8.24 4.61
N LEU A 8 12.52 7.70 3.43
CA LEU A 8 11.42 6.77 3.25
C LEU A 8 11.64 5.49 4.06
N VAL A 9 12.79 4.86 3.91
CA VAL A 9 13.16 3.64 4.65
C VAL A 9 13.10 3.89 6.16
N ASN A 10 13.65 4.99 6.64
CA ASN A 10 13.63 5.33 8.05
C ASN A 10 12.20 5.60 8.56
N SER A 11 11.39 6.31 7.78
CA SER A 11 9.97 6.56 8.12
C SER A 11 9.17 5.26 8.25
N ILE A 12 9.41 4.32 7.35
CA ILE A 12 8.71 3.05 7.26
C ILE A 12 9.09 2.08 8.38
N PHE A 13 10.41 1.91 8.60
CA PHE A 13 10.92 0.85 9.50
C PHE A 13 11.17 1.30 10.93
N PHE A 14 11.49 2.57 11.13
CA PHE A 14 11.90 3.09 12.44
C PHE A 14 10.97 4.17 13.01
N GLY A 15 10.07 4.72 12.19
CA GLY A 15 9.16 5.79 12.61
C GLY A 15 9.91 7.05 13.06
N SER A 16 9.27 7.83 13.93
CA SER A 16 9.86 9.07 14.47
C SER A 16 10.76 8.87 15.71
N LYS A 17 11.00 7.64 16.17
CA LYS A 17 11.84 7.36 17.32
C LYS A 17 13.29 7.18 16.90
N ASP A 18 14.15 7.99 17.49
CA ASP A 18 15.55 8.26 17.15
C ASP A 18 16.57 7.10 17.33
N GLU A 19 16.18 5.88 17.68
CA GLU A 19 17.14 4.94 18.24
C GLU A 19 17.99 4.14 17.23
N LYS A 20 17.62 4.07 15.95
CA LYS A 20 18.48 3.43 14.91
C LYS A 20 18.07 3.88 13.51
N ARG A 21 18.50 5.03 13.07
CA ARG A 21 18.30 5.45 11.68
C ARG A 21 19.37 4.87 10.77
N ILE A 22 18.94 4.35 9.64
CA ILE A 22 19.82 4.00 8.54
C ILE A 22 20.36 5.29 7.93
N THR A 23 21.67 5.44 7.89
CA THR A 23 22.35 6.67 7.46
C THR A 23 22.93 6.58 6.07
N GLY A 24 23.06 5.36 5.51
CA GLY A 24 23.66 5.11 4.22
C GLY A 24 22.97 4.03 3.39
N VAL A 25 23.11 4.12 2.06
CA VAL A 25 22.57 3.13 1.12
C VAL A 25 23.18 1.75 1.35
N GLU A 26 24.45 1.70 1.75
CA GLU A 26 25.11 0.43 2.07
C GLU A 26 24.44 -0.25 3.26
N GLU A 27 24.16 0.48 4.32
CA GLU A 27 23.45 -0.01 5.49
C GLU A 27 22.00 -0.42 5.13
N ALA A 28 21.32 0.40 4.34
CA ALA A 28 20.00 0.07 3.81
C ALA A 28 20.05 -1.21 2.96
N SER A 29 21.08 -1.39 2.14
CA SER A 29 21.25 -2.58 1.29
C SER A 29 21.53 -3.84 2.09
N ILE A 30 22.23 -3.74 3.19
CA ILE A 30 22.46 -4.85 4.11
C ILE A 30 21.16 -5.24 4.84
N PHE A 31 20.38 -4.24 5.23
CA PHE A 31 19.15 -4.43 6.00
C PHE A 31 17.99 -4.93 5.14
N LEU A 32 17.80 -4.35 3.96
CA LEU A 32 16.67 -4.61 3.07
C LEU A 32 17.01 -5.54 1.90
N GLY A 33 18.27 -5.59 1.51
CA GLY A 33 18.72 -6.16 0.24
C GLY A 33 18.62 -5.17 -0.92
N LEU A 34 19.49 -5.33 -1.91
CA LEU A 34 19.58 -4.42 -3.07
C LEU A 34 18.31 -4.40 -3.90
N ASN A 35 17.64 -5.54 -4.06
CA ASN A 35 16.42 -5.63 -4.85
C ASN A 35 15.30 -4.78 -4.24
N ARG A 36 15.08 -4.85 -2.93
CA ARG A 36 14.06 -4.05 -2.24
C ARG A 36 14.33 -2.55 -2.30
N ILE A 37 15.59 -2.15 -2.33
CA ILE A 37 15.95 -0.74 -2.55
C ILE A 37 15.55 -0.29 -3.96
N ARG A 38 15.79 -1.11 -4.98
CA ARG A 38 15.40 -0.80 -6.38
C ARG A 38 13.89 -0.66 -6.50
N GLU A 39 13.14 -1.54 -5.87
CA GLU A 39 11.68 -1.52 -5.81
C GLU A 39 11.14 -0.24 -5.15
N LEU A 40 11.71 0.12 -4.01
CA LEU A 40 11.35 1.37 -3.32
C LEU A 40 11.71 2.60 -4.16
N ILE A 41 12.83 2.57 -4.90
CA ILE A 41 13.21 3.65 -5.82
C ILE A 41 12.17 3.79 -6.95
N ALA A 42 11.69 2.69 -7.51
CA ALA A 42 10.68 2.72 -8.57
C ALA A 42 9.34 3.32 -8.09
N ALA A 43 8.94 3.03 -6.86
CA ALA A 43 7.72 3.57 -6.25
C ALA A 43 7.89 4.97 -5.65
N THR A 44 9.13 5.43 -5.44
CA THR A 44 9.44 6.68 -4.72
C THR A 44 8.71 7.92 -5.27
N PRO A 45 8.64 8.19 -6.58
CA PRO A 45 7.96 9.39 -7.07
C PRO A 45 6.50 9.49 -6.64
N ILE A 46 5.78 8.37 -6.70
CA ILE A 46 4.36 8.29 -6.30
C ILE A 46 4.22 8.46 -4.79
N ILE A 47 5.08 7.80 -4.03
CA ILE A 47 5.08 7.89 -2.57
C ILE A 47 5.38 9.33 -2.12
N GLU A 48 6.35 10.00 -2.73
CA GLU A 48 6.71 11.39 -2.42
C GLU A 48 5.56 12.35 -2.70
N GLU A 49 4.90 12.21 -3.84
CA GLU A 49 3.75 13.06 -4.19
C GLU A 49 2.62 12.91 -3.17
N ILE A 50 2.32 11.69 -2.77
CA ILE A 50 1.28 11.40 -1.79
C ILE A 50 1.67 11.88 -0.40
N MET A 51 2.93 11.70 0.02
CA MET A 51 3.42 12.24 1.29
C MET A 51 3.37 13.76 1.31
N GLU A 52 3.65 14.42 0.19
CA GLU A 52 3.52 15.89 0.06
C GLU A 52 2.07 16.32 0.24
N LEU A 53 1.13 15.67 -0.43
CA LEU A 53 -0.31 15.93 -0.28
C LEU A 53 -0.77 15.69 1.17
N GLY A 54 -0.21 14.69 1.84
CA GLY A 54 -0.55 14.30 3.21
C GLY A 54 0.14 15.08 4.32
N LYS A 55 1.03 16.05 4.02
CA LYS A 55 1.79 16.80 5.04
C LYS A 55 0.95 17.44 6.14
N ASN A 56 -0.27 17.82 5.82
CA ASN A 56 -1.20 18.44 6.75
C ASN A 56 -2.09 17.43 7.49
N SER A 57 -2.01 16.16 7.15
CA SER A 57 -2.80 15.08 7.77
C SER A 57 -2.06 14.47 8.95
N GLN A 58 -2.02 15.19 10.09
CA GLN A 58 -1.33 14.73 11.30
C GLN A 58 -2.00 13.52 11.98
N SER A 59 -3.28 13.30 11.71
CA SER A 59 -4.06 12.20 12.31
C SER A 59 -3.95 10.89 11.54
N PHE A 60 -3.36 10.88 10.35
CA PHE A 60 -3.26 9.68 9.53
C PHE A 60 -2.18 8.72 10.09
N PRO A 61 -2.48 7.43 10.28
CA PRO A 61 -1.56 6.47 10.85
C PRO A 61 -0.51 5.97 9.82
N TRP A 62 0.38 6.87 9.40
CA TRP A 62 1.37 6.63 8.35
C TRP A 62 2.22 5.37 8.57
N THR A 63 2.66 5.15 9.79
CA THR A 63 3.52 4.01 10.13
C THR A 63 2.79 2.69 9.91
N ASP A 64 1.54 2.60 10.33
CA ASP A 64 0.76 1.36 10.19
C ASP A 64 0.36 1.12 8.74
N PHE A 65 0.00 2.17 8.01
CA PHE A 65 -0.25 2.10 6.57
C PHE A 65 0.96 1.53 5.81
N TRP A 66 2.15 2.07 6.05
CA TRP A 66 3.36 1.61 5.37
C TRP A 66 3.78 0.21 5.79
N ARG A 67 3.67 -0.15 7.07
CA ARG A 67 3.92 -1.53 7.53
C ARG A 67 3.04 -2.54 6.81
N HIS A 68 1.76 -2.24 6.70
CA HIS A 68 0.81 -3.07 5.97
C HIS A 68 1.18 -3.16 4.49
N SER A 69 1.41 -2.04 3.84
CA SER A 69 1.76 -1.98 2.42
C SER A 69 3.03 -2.78 2.10
N ILE A 70 4.07 -2.65 2.92
CA ILE A 70 5.31 -3.41 2.76
C ILE A 70 5.10 -4.89 3.06
N GLY A 71 4.38 -5.22 4.11
CA GLY A 71 4.03 -6.61 4.41
C GLY A 71 3.29 -7.27 3.25
N SER A 72 2.31 -6.57 2.68
CA SER A 72 1.57 -7.04 1.51
C SER A 72 2.47 -7.17 0.28
N ALA A 73 3.38 -6.23 0.04
CA ALA A 73 4.33 -6.29 -1.07
C ALA A 73 5.25 -7.53 -0.98
N ILE A 74 5.83 -7.76 0.19
CA ILE A 74 6.70 -8.92 0.44
C ILE A 74 5.92 -10.21 0.22
N LEU A 75 4.72 -10.32 0.80
CA LEU A 75 3.90 -11.53 0.67
C LEU A 75 3.40 -11.75 -0.76
N THR A 76 3.04 -10.68 -1.50
CA THR A 76 2.66 -10.78 -2.91
C THR A 76 3.78 -11.44 -3.71
N ARG A 77 5.01 -10.97 -3.56
CA ARG A 77 6.19 -11.56 -4.21
C ARG A 77 6.42 -13.01 -3.79
N GLU A 78 6.41 -13.30 -2.48
CA GLU A 78 6.62 -14.65 -2.00
C GLU A 78 5.55 -15.63 -2.51
N ILE A 79 4.28 -15.22 -2.54
CA ILE A 79 3.18 -16.02 -3.09
C ILE A 79 3.42 -16.30 -4.59
N LEU A 80 3.80 -15.28 -5.36
CA LEU A 80 4.05 -15.42 -6.79
C LEU A 80 5.32 -16.22 -7.09
N SER A 81 6.33 -16.17 -6.22
CA SER A 81 7.54 -16.99 -6.35
C SER A 81 7.27 -18.49 -6.29
N LEU A 82 6.13 -18.90 -5.73
CA LEU A 82 5.66 -20.29 -5.71
C LEU A 82 4.95 -20.69 -7.02
N THR A 83 4.79 -19.76 -7.96
CA THR A 83 4.20 -19.97 -9.29
C THR A 83 5.28 -19.93 -10.36
N ASP A 84 4.93 -20.39 -11.58
CA ASP A 84 5.84 -20.31 -12.74
C ASP A 84 5.86 -18.92 -13.40
N GLN A 85 5.09 -17.96 -12.89
CA GLN A 85 5.03 -16.61 -13.44
C GLN A 85 6.23 -15.76 -13.04
N LYS A 86 6.74 -15.03 -14.03
CA LYS A 86 7.76 -14.00 -13.83
C LYS A 86 7.19 -12.65 -14.19
N PHE A 87 7.46 -11.69 -13.35
CA PHE A 87 7.06 -10.30 -13.54
C PHE A 87 8.30 -9.47 -13.89
N GLU A 88 8.13 -8.54 -14.83
CA GLU A 88 9.18 -7.59 -15.21
C GLU A 88 9.19 -6.40 -14.23
N ASP A 89 10.33 -5.75 -14.13
CA ASP A 89 10.54 -4.49 -13.39
C ASP A 89 9.92 -4.45 -11.98
N GLU A 90 9.96 -5.57 -11.25
CA GLU A 90 9.49 -5.65 -9.86
C GLU A 90 7.98 -5.36 -9.70
N ALA A 91 7.19 -5.57 -10.76
CA ALA A 91 5.76 -5.25 -10.79
C ALA A 91 4.95 -5.92 -9.68
N ASP A 92 5.32 -7.14 -9.30
CA ASP A 92 4.72 -7.90 -8.20
C ASP A 92 4.84 -7.18 -6.84
N TYR A 93 6.03 -6.67 -6.55
CA TYR A 93 6.27 -5.94 -5.31
C TYR A 93 5.60 -4.56 -5.32
N VAL A 94 5.74 -3.81 -6.42
CA VAL A 94 5.14 -2.47 -6.57
C VAL A 94 3.62 -2.54 -6.48
N ALA A 95 2.99 -3.53 -7.12
CA ALA A 95 1.54 -3.72 -7.05
C ALA A 95 1.08 -4.02 -5.62
N GLY A 96 1.79 -4.91 -4.91
CA GLY A 96 1.53 -5.20 -3.50
C GLY A 96 1.74 -3.98 -2.59
N LEU A 97 2.74 -3.14 -2.88
CA LEU A 97 3.04 -1.92 -2.10
C LEU A 97 1.94 -0.86 -2.27
N LEU A 98 1.41 -0.70 -3.48
CA LEU A 98 0.49 0.38 -3.83
C LEU A 98 -0.98 -0.03 -3.84
N HIS A 99 -1.34 -1.27 -3.51
CA HIS A 99 -2.71 -1.77 -3.64
C HIS A 99 -3.76 -0.95 -2.87
N ASN A 100 -3.39 -0.40 -1.72
CA ASN A 100 -4.25 0.44 -0.89
C ASN A 100 -4.07 1.96 -1.12
N LEU A 101 -3.37 2.36 -2.20
CA LEU A 101 -3.11 3.76 -2.52
C LEU A 101 -4.39 4.60 -2.57
N GLY A 102 -5.46 4.04 -3.11
CA GLY A 102 -6.75 4.74 -3.19
C GLY A 102 -7.36 5.07 -1.82
N LYS A 103 -7.17 4.22 -0.80
CA LYS A 103 -7.58 4.55 0.58
C LYS A 103 -6.81 5.76 1.11
N LEU A 104 -5.52 5.81 0.82
CA LEU A 104 -4.67 6.91 1.23
C LEU A 104 -5.07 8.21 0.52
N ILE A 105 -5.31 8.16 -0.79
CA ILE A 105 -5.81 9.31 -1.56
C ILE A 105 -7.13 9.81 -0.98
N LEU A 106 -8.07 8.90 -0.69
CA LEU A 106 -9.37 9.24 -0.12
C LEU A 106 -9.21 9.89 1.25
N ALA A 107 -8.38 9.32 2.13
CA ALA A 107 -8.14 9.84 3.47
C ALA A 107 -7.49 11.24 3.48
N ILE A 108 -6.62 11.51 2.52
CA ILE A 108 -5.93 12.81 2.42
C ILE A 108 -6.81 13.86 1.75
N THR A 109 -7.50 13.49 0.67
CA THR A 109 -8.27 14.44 -0.14
C THR A 109 -9.65 14.73 0.43
N PHE A 110 -10.27 13.71 1.04
CA PHE A 110 -11.62 13.77 1.59
C PHE A 110 -11.67 13.16 3.00
N PRO A 111 -10.98 13.76 4.00
CA PRO A 111 -10.82 13.17 5.32
C PRO A 111 -12.15 12.91 6.03
N ASP A 112 -13.12 13.81 5.89
CA ASP A 112 -14.44 13.67 6.53
C ASP A 112 -15.23 12.47 5.94
N LEU A 113 -15.16 12.27 4.63
CA LEU A 113 -15.79 11.12 3.96
C LEU A 113 -15.10 9.81 4.35
N PHE A 114 -13.77 9.83 4.41
CA PHE A 114 -13.01 8.66 4.84
C PHE A 114 -13.36 8.25 6.27
N GLU A 115 -13.43 9.22 7.19
CA GLU A 115 -13.80 8.98 8.59
C GLU A 115 -15.26 8.46 8.68
N GLU A 116 -16.19 9.00 7.89
CA GLU A 116 -17.58 8.51 7.84
C GLU A 116 -17.64 7.04 7.41
N ILE A 117 -16.90 6.66 6.35
CA ILE A 117 -16.81 5.28 5.87
C ILE A 117 -16.23 4.38 6.97
N TYR A 118 -15.13 4.81 7.57
CA TYR A 118 -14.42 4.07 8.59
C TYR A 118 -15.30 3.78 9.83
N GLN A 119 -16.03 4.78 10.31
CA GLN A 119 -16.93 4.66 11.46
C GLN A 119 -18.11 3.73 11.21
N LYS A 120 -18.59 3.67 9.97
CA LYS A 120 -19.75 2.84 9.61
C LYS A 120 -19.41 1.38 9.34
N THR A 121 -18.18 1.06 9.04
CA THR A 121 -17.80 -0.27 8.54
C THR A 121 -17.22 -1.20 9.60
N HIS A 122 -16.84 -0.66 10.78
CA HIS A 122 -16.30 -1.46 11.90
C HIS A 122 -15.30 -2.55 11.46
N ASP A 123 -14.34 -2.17 10.59
CA ASP A 123 -13.22 -3.02 10.13
C ASP A 123 -13.58 -4.23 9.25
N LYS A 124 -14.81 -4.32 8.73
CA LYS A 124 -15.15 -5.34 7.74
C LYS A 124 -14.90 -4.84 6.34
N ILE A 125 -14.00 -5.51 5.60
CA ILE A 125 -13.58 -5.04 4.28
C ILE A 125 -14.71 -5.03 3.25
N GLU A 126 -15.61 -6.02 3.28
CA GLU A 126 -16.75 -6.06 2.36
C GLU A 126 -17.67 -4.87 2.61
N ASP A 127 -17.87 -4.51 3.88
CA ASP A 127 -18.67 -3.35 4.26
C ASP A 127 -17.96 -2.06 3.85
N PHE A 128 -16.63 -2.01 3.96
CA PHE A 128 -15.81 -0.86 3.55
C PHE A 128 -15.94 -0.58 2.04
N LEU A 129 -15.74 -1.60 1.21
CA LEU A 129 -15.89 -1.49 -0.24
C LEU A 129 -17.31 -1.08 -0.66
N ALA A 130 -18.32 -1.64 -0.03
CA ALA A 130 -19.71 -1.30 -0.30
C ALA A 130 -20.01 0.16 0.07
N MET A 131 -19.49 0.62 1.21
CA MET A 131 -19.68 1.99 1.69
C MET A 131 -18.92 3.01 0.84
N GLU A 132 -17.68 2.71 0.41
CA GLU A 132 -16.95 3.53 -0.55
C GLU A 132 -17.76 3.73 -1.83
N LYS A 133 -18.29 2.66 -2.40
CA LYS A 133 -19.13 2.72 -3.61
C LYS A 133 -20.41 3.52 -3.39
N GLN A 134 -21.01 3.40 -2.22
CA GLN A 134 -22.25 4.12 -1.89
C GLN A 134 -22.01 5.63 -1.70
N ILE A 135 -20.95 6.02 -1.01
CA ILE A 135 -20.68 7.42 -0.63
C ILE A 135 -19.90 8.15 -1.73
N VAL A 136 -18.87 7.50 -2.28
CA VAL A 136 -17.94 8.13 -3.24
C VAL A 136 -18.29 7.77 -4.69
N GLY A 137 -19.01 6.68 -4.91
CA GLY A 137 -19.32 6.13 -6.24
C GLY A 137 -18.22 5.20 -6.79
N TRP A 138 -17.04 5.22 -6.20
CA TRP A 138 -15.90 4.37 -6.55
C TRP A 138 -15.30 3.78 -5.26
N ASP A 139 -14.78 2.56 -5.34
CA ASP A 139 -13.97 1.99 -4.27
C ASP A 139 -12.49 2.42 -4.39
N HIS A 140 -11.74 2.20 -3.32
CA HIS A 140 -10.32 2.56 -3.26
C HIS A 140 -9.48 1.86 -4.34
N SER A 141 -9.83 0.65 -4.74
CA SER A 141 -9.11 -0.10 -5.78
C SER A 141 -9.19 0.65 -7.10
N LYS A 142 -10.36 1.13 -7.46
CA LYS A 142 -10.59 1.92 -8.66
C LYS A 142 -9.94 3.30 -8.59
N ILE A 143 -10.02 3.98 -7.44
CA ILE A 143 -9.37 5.28 -7.20
C ILE A 143 -7.87 5.15 -7.38
N GLY A 144 -7.25 4.17 -6.71
CA GLY A 144 -5.81 3.91 -6.80
C GLY A 144 -5.36 3.56 -8.21
N ALA A 145 -6.07 2.65 -8.87
CA ALA A 145 -5.78 2.26 -10.25
C ALA A 145 -5.88 3.45 -11.22
N TYR A 146 -6.90 4.29 -11.09
CA TYR A 146 -7.06 5.50 -11.91
C TYR A 146 -5.92 6.49 -11.70
N TYR A 147 -5.50 6.71 -10.46
CA TYR A 147 -4.37 7.57 -10.13
C TYR A 147 -3.08 7.05 -10.78
N LEU A 148 -2.78 5.74 -10.62
CA LEU A 148 -1.58 5.12 -11.17
C LEU A 148 -1.56 5.13 -12.70
N TRP A 149 -2.71 4.92 -13.33
CA TRP A 149 -2.86 5.02 -14.77
C TRP A 149 -2.51 6.44 -15.28
N ASN A 150 -2.99 7.49 -14.60
CA ASN A 150 -2.64 8.88 -14.94
C ASN A 150 -1.14 9.19 -14.75
N HIS A 151 -0.45 8.42 -13.91
CA HIS A 151 0.99 8.54 -13.69
C HIS A 151 1.81 7.60 -14.58
N HIS A 152 1.18 7.04 -15.62
CA HIS A 152 1.82 6.17 -16.61
C HIS A 152 2.50 4.92 -16.01
N ILE A 153 1.95 4.41 -14.92
CA ILE A 153 2.34 3.11 -14.37
C ILE A 153 1.85 2.00 -15.31
N SER A 154 2.59 0.90 -15.38
CA SER A 154 2.28 -0.21 -16.28
C SER A 154 0.86 -0.75 -16.10
N ASP A 155 0.23 -1.14 -17.21
CA ASP A 155 -1.14 -1.69 -17.22
C ASP A 155 -1.27 -2.93 -16.31
N GLU A 156 -0.21 -3.71 -16.19
CA GLU A 156 -0.11 -4.88 -15.32
C GLU A 156 -0.37 -4.51 -13.84
N ILE A 157 0.32 -3.48 -13.34
CA ILE A 157 0.15 -2.99 -11.96
C ILE A 157 -1.24 -2.36 -11.78
N VAL A 158 -1.64 -1.52 -12.73
CA VAL A 158 -2.93 -0.82 -12.71
C VAL A 158 -4.10 -1.81 -12.67
N GLU A 159 -4.11 -2.82 -13.56
CA GLU A 159 -5.17 -3.83 -13.62
C GLU A 159 -5.19 -4.68 -12.35
N ALA A 160 -4.03 -5.11 -11.87
CA ALA A 160 -3.93 -5.92 -10.66
C ALA A 160 -4.46 -5.16 -9.43
N ILE A 161 -4.12 -3.88 -9.28
CA ILE A 161 -4.61 -3.03 -8.20
C ILE A 161 -6.12 -2.79 -8.33
N HIS A 162 -6.62 -2.56 -9.55
CA HIS A 162 -8.06 -2.38 -9.78
C HIS A 162 -8.86 -3.59 -9.28
N TRP A 163 -8.37 -4.80 -9.56
CA TRP A 163 -9.13 -6.02 -9.33
C TRP A 163 -8.67 -6.84 -8.12
N HIS A 164 -7.78 -6.32 -7.26
CA HIS A 164 -7.26 -7.12 -6.15
C HIS A 164 -8.34 -7.58 -5.14
N ASN A 165 -9.46 -6.89 -5.04
CA ASN A 165 -10.58 -7.33 -4.21
C ASN A 165 -11.52 -8.33 -4.93
N GLU A 166 -11.49 -8.38 -6.26
CA GLU A 166 -12.29 -9.26 -7.11
C GLU A 166 -11.43 -9.86 -8.25
N PRO A 167 -10.37 -10.66 -7.95
CA PRO A 167 -9.38 -11.09 -8.94
C PRO A 167 -9.96 -11.84 -10.13
N ALA A 168 -11.11 -12.49 -9.94
CA ALA A 168 -11.80 -13.20 -11.04
C ALA A 168 -12.24 -12.27 -12.17
N LYS A 169 -12.34 -10.97 -11.94
CA LYS A 169 -12.71 -9.96 -12.94
C LYS A 169 -11.52 -9.43 -13.74
N SER A 170 -10.28 -9.68 -13.29
CA SER A 170 -9.09 -9.33 -14.07
C SER A 170 -8.98 -10.20 -15.30
N GLU A 171 -8.78 -9.56 -16.45
CA GLU A 171 -8.68 -10.25 -17.74
C GLU A 171 -7.27 -10.81 -17.98
N ASN A 172 -6.24 -9.99 -17.71
CA ASN A 172 -4.87 -10.32 -18.08
C ASN A 172 -3.97 -10.63 -16.86
N HIS A 173 -4.22 -10.00 -15.71
CA HIS A 173 -3.31 -10.04 -14.55
C HIS A 173 -3.94 -10.65 -13.29
N ARG A 174 -4.83 -11.65 -13.50
CA ARG A 174 -5.59 -12.34 -12.43
C ARG A 174 -4.70 -12.92 -11.33
N GLN A 175 -3.56 -13.50 -11.69
CA GLN A 175 -2.68 -14.10 -10.70
C GLN A 175 -2.05 -13.05 -9.79
N LEU A 176 -1.60 -11.92 -10.36
CA LEU A 176 -1.08 -10.81 -9.60
C LEU A 176 -2.15 -10.21 -8.67
N ALA A 177 -3.34 -9.95 -9.21
CA ALA A 177 -4.47 -9.46 -8.41
C ALA A 177 -4.85 -10.43 -7.28
N GLY A 178 -4.85 -11.73 -7.55
CA GLY A 178 -5.12 -12.78 -6.55
C GLY A 178 -4.03 -12.88 -5.49
N ALA A 179 -2.77 -12.75 -5.87
CA ALA A 179 -1.66 -12.75 -4.92
C ALA A 179 -1.74 -11.54 -3.97
N ILE A 180 -2.08 -10.35 -4.49
CA ILE A 180 -2.30 -9.15 -3.68
C ILE A 180 -3.45 -9.39 -2.69
N GLN A 181 -4.58 -9.95 -3.13
CA GLN A 181 -5.73 -10.25 -2.26
C GLN A 181 -5.35 -11.16 -1.09
N VAL A 182 -4.61 -12.24 -1.37
CA VAL A 182 -4.15 -13.18 -0.35
C VAL A 182 -3.15 -12.52 0.59
N ALA A 183 -2.21 -11.73 0.05
CA ALA A 183 -1.21 -11.01 0.83
C ALA A 183 -1.86 -9.99 1.78
N ASP A 184 -2.80 -9.20 1.28
CA ASP A 184 -3.59 -8.23 2.06
C ASP A 184 -4.37 -8.92 3.20
N PHE A 185 -5.02 -10.04 2.89
CA PHE A 185 -5.72 -10.83 3.90
C PHE A 185 -4.79 -11.36 5.00
N ILE A 186 -3.62 -11.89 4.62
CA ILE A 186 -2.65 -12.43 5.59
C ILE A 186 -2.10 -11.30 6.46
N THR A 187 -1.67 -10.18 5.88
CA THR A 187 -1.12 -9.04 6.62
C THR A 187 -2.10 -8.51 7.66
N ARG A 188 -3.36 -8.40 7.32
CA ARG A 188 -4.41 -8.04 8.30
C ARG A 188 -4.56 -9.07 9.40
N LYS A 189 -4.54 -10.38 9.08
CA LYS A 189 -4.69 -11.46 10.07
C LYS A 189 -3.55 -11.57 11.06
N ILE A 190 -2.33 -11.23 10.67
CA ILE A 190 -1.16 -11.23 11.57
C ILE A 190 -1.01 -9.92 12.37
N GLY A 191 -1.99 -9.01 12.28
CA GLY A 191 -2.02 -7.78 13.06
C GLY A 191 -1.19 -6.63 12.47
N VAL A 192 -0.83 -6.73 11.20
CA VAL A 192 -0.22 -5.62 10.45
C VAL A 192 -1.34 -4.88 9.73
N ASN A 193 -2.16 -4.17 10.52
CA ASN A 193 -3.32 -3.46 10.01
C ASN A 193 -2.90 -2.10 9.43
N GLY A 194 -3.33 -1.81 8.19
CA GLY A 194 -2.87 -0.61 7.47
C GLY A 194 -3.49 0.69 7.98
N LEU A 195 -4.82 0.74 8.10
CA LEU A 195 -5.56 1.93 8.51
C LEU A 195 -6.49 1.67 9.70
N GLU A 196 -6.52 0.45 10.20
CA GLU A 196 -7.30 0.08 11.35
C GLU A 196 -6.63 0.67 12.59
N ARG A 197 -7.28 1.62 13.22
CA ARG A 197 -6.86 2.06 14.55
C ARG A 197 -7.00 0.88 15.50
N CYS A 198 -5.91 0.47 16.14
CA CYS A 198 -6.03 -0.26 17.39
C CYS A 198 -6.85 0.62 18.32
N THR A 199 -8.14 0.34 18.44
CA THR A 199 -8.91 0.84 19.57
C THR A 199 -8.34 0.17 20.80
N THR A 200 -7.37 0.82 21.44
CA THR A 200 -7.09 0.52 22.84
C THR A 200 -8.39 0.76 23.58
N PRO A 201 -8.91 -0.24 24.32
CA PRO A 201 -10.01 0.03 25.23
C PRO A 201 -9.58 1.20 26.12
N ALA A 202 -10.38 2.26 26.16
CA ALA A 202 -10.21 3.29 27.18
C ALA A 202 -10.43 2.61 28.52
N ASP A 203 -9.38 2.57 29.35
CA ASP A 203 -9.48 2.27 30.76
C ASP A 203 -10.26 3.37 31.48
#